data_5782df74ea29eb61a85e94181824cfd9
#
_entry.id   5782df74ea29eb61a85e94181824cfd9
#
_cell.length_a   1.000
_cell.length_b   1.000
_cell.length_c   1.000
_cell.angle_alpha   90.00
_cell.angle_beta   90.00
_cell.angle_gamma   90.00
#
_symmetry.space_group_name_H-M   'P 1'
#
loop_
_entity.id
_entity.type
_entity.pdbx_description
1 polymer ?
#
loop_
_entity_poly.entity_id
_entity_poly.type
_entity_poly.pdbx_seq_one_letter_code
_entity_poly.pdbx_strand_id
1 'polypeptide(L)'
;DLLIVYPAHLHEQIQGKKSNLLESHQLLNCYVSGLSSEIKRMEECRYMAQVIHFQYSCSYREWTDRKAKITEKINEIVRQAKLSGIEDWRKAYAVVRYCVNNWHYGRIENSPKLEYTAYSAIINNTAVCMGISLAICSIFKELGIPCRYIRGTRNGEGHAWNMVFLCGGWFYIDVTDAICRKDPLYHWGMVHLLDRSIFESSSEVLSCNCTPEFIRKMTC
;
A
#
# COMPACT_ATOMS: atom_id res chain seq x y z
N ASP A 1 7.85 16.33 16.19
CA ASP A 1 8.47 17.14 15.14
C ASP A 1 9.82 16.58 14.76
N LEU A 2 10.18 16.70 13.49
CA LEU A 2 11.47 16.29 12.96
C LEU A 2 12.13 17.49 12.29
N LEU A 3 13.31 17.86 12.74
CA LEU A 3 14.14 18.88 12.10
C LEU A 3 15.09 18.22 11.11
N ILE A 4 15.07 18.70 9.86
CA ILE A 4 15.99 18.27 8.81
C ILE A 4 16.75 19.51 8.33
N VAL A 5 18.09 19.42 8.28
CA VAL A 5 18.95 20.47 7.69
C VAL A 5 19.65 19.86 6.48
N TYR A 6 19.57 20.55 5.35
CA TYR A 6 20.10 20.04 4.08
C TYR A 6 20.59 21.18 3.16
N PRO A 7 21.52 20.91 2.24
CA PRO A 7 21.96 21.87 1.24
C PRO A 7 20.79 22.36 0.36
N ALA A 8 20.73 23.66 0.10
CA ALA A 8 19.61 24.28 -0.63
C ALA A 8 19.39 23.69 -2.04
N HIS A 9 20.45 23.22 -2.72
CA HIS A 9 20.37 22.61 -4.06
C HIS A 9 19.65 21.25 -4.05
N LEU A 10 19.46 20.60 -2.87
CA LEU A 10 18.73 19.34 -2.74
C LEU A 10 17.24 19.54 -2.41
N HIS A 11 16.77 20.79 -2.34
CA HIS A 11 15.42 21.10 -1.87
C HIS A 11 14.33 20.36 -2.64
N GLU A 12 14.33 20.42 -3.96
CA GLU A 12 13.30 19.75 -4.78
C GLU A 12 13.30 18.24 -4.62
N GLN A 13 14.50 17.62 -4.54
CA GLN A 13 14.62 16.18 -4.32
C GLN A 13 14.06 15.74 -2.96
N ILE A 14 14.28 16.56 -1.92
CA ILE A 14 13.76 16.27 -0.58
C ILE A 14 12.26 16.47 -0.51
N GLN A 15 11.71 17.51 -1.16
CA GLN A 15 10.25 17.70 -1.23
C GLN A 15 9.56 16.55 -1.97
N GLY A 16 10.12 16.06 -3.06
CA GLY A 16 9.61 14.89 -3.77
C GLY A 16 9.57 13.61 -2.94
N LYS A 17 10.57 13.39 -2.07
CA LYS A 17 10.62 12.22 -1.18
C LYS A 17 9.67 12.32 0.02
N LYS A 18 9.34 13.52 0.47
CA LYS A 18 8.46 13.74 1.63
C LYS A 18 7.05 13.20 1.40
N SER A 19 6.52 13.35 0.19
CA SER A 19 5.18 12.86 -0.16
C SER A 19 5.04 11.35 -0.01
N ASN A 20 6.15 10.61 -0.11
CA ASN A 20 6.18 9.14 -0.08
C ASN A 20 6.48 8.56 1.30
N LEU A 21 6.73 9.41 2.33
CA LEU A 21 7.14 8.93 3.66
C LEU A 21 6.10 8.01 4.30
N LEU A 22 4.82 8.40 4.25
CA LEU A 22 3.74 7.59 4.83
C LEU A 22 3.42 6.35 3.98
N GLU A 23 3.66 6.41 2.68
CA GLU A 23 3.43 5.31 1.74
C GLU A 23 4.53 4.25 1.85
N SER A 24 5.78 4.65 2.13
CA SER A 24 6.89 3.72 2.32
C SER A 24 6.83 2.94 3.65
N HIS A 25 6.02 3.43 4.61
CA HIS A 25 5.82 2.83 5.93
C HIS A 25 4.33 2.53 6.15
N GLN A 26 3.85 1.48 5.52
CA GLN A 26 2.42 1.16 5.37
C GLN A 26 1.61 1.20 6.68
N LEU A 27 2.22 0.80 7.80
CA LEU A 27 1.54 0.85 9.10
C LEU A 27 1.63 2.23 9.77
N LEU A 28 2.51 3.11 9.32
CA LEU A 28 2.66 4.43 9.92
C LEU A 28 1.42 5.30 9.70
N ASN A 29 0.71 5.12 8.58
CA ASN A 29 -0.53 5.84 8.30
C ASN A 29 -1.68 5.49 9.26
N CYS A 30 -1.57 4.38 9.99
CA CYS A 30 -2.52 4.04 11.05
C CYS A 30 -2.35 4.93 12.31
N TYR A 31 -1.19 5.60 12.43
CA TYR A 31 -0.85 6.45 13.55
C TYR A 31 -0.74 7.92 13.16
N VAL A 32 -0.17 8.22 12.00
CA VAL A 32 0.03 9.58 11.49
C VAL A 32 -1.07 9.89 10.48
N SER A 33 -1.91 10.87 10.79
CA SER A 33 -3.02 11.31 9.93
C SER A 33 -2.63 12.41 8.96
N GLY A 34 -1.50 13.06 9.16
CA GLY A 34 -1.03 14.13 8.30
C GLY A 34 0.39 14.59 8.62
N LEU A 35 0.97 15.26 7.64
CA LEU A 35 2.26 15.92 7.73
C LEU A 35 2.11 17.36 7.27
N SER A 36 2.60 18.30 8.07
CA SER A 36 2.84 19.67 7.64
C SER A 36 4.32 19.99 7.79
N SER A 37 4.80 21.03 7.16
CA SER A 37 6.18 21.44 7.36
C SER A 37 6.36 22.93 7.18
N GLU A 38 7.26 23.48 7.97
CA GLU A 38 7.78 24.82 7.83
C GLU A 38 9.20 24.76 7.26
N ILE A 39 9.49 25.63 6.31
CA ILE A 39 10.80 25.72 5.66
C ILE A 39 11.37 27.10 5.96
N LYS A 40 12.57 27.13 6.51
CA LYS A 40 13.32 28.37 6.72
C LYS A 40 14.61 28.32 5.93
N ARG A 41 14.83 29.30 5.07
CA ARG A 41 16.13 29.52 4.45
C ARG A 41 17.04 30.15 5.50
N MET A 42 18.20 29.58 5.71
CA MET A 42 19.22 30.19 6.58
C MET A 42 19.96 31.25 5.77
N GLU A 43 19.76 32.52 6.12
CA GLU A 43 20.16 33.66 5.30
C GLU A 43 21.65 33.74 5.00
N GLU A 44 22.51 33.22 5.86
CA GLU A 44 23.97 33.31 5.73
C GLU A 44 24.65 32.03 5.22
N CYS A 45 23.88 30.96 4.97
CA CYS A 45 24.45 29.70 4.51
C CYS A 45 23.65 29.05 3.38
N ARG A 46 24.35 28.19 2.61
CA ARG A 46 23.73 27.43 1.49
C ARG A 46 22.89 26.27 1.96
N TYR A 47 22.27 26.38 3.15
CA TYR A 47 21.45 25.33 3.77
C TYR A 47 20.02 25.81 3.98
N MET A 48 19.13 24.85 3.99
CA MET A 48 17.73 25.01 4.36
C MET A 48 17.43 24.19 5.60
N ALA A 49 16.63 24.72 6.49
CA ALA A 49 16.08 24.02 7.64
C ALA A 49 14.59 23.74 7.39
N GLN A 50 14.16 22.54 7.60
CA GLN A 50 12.76 22.14 7.49
C GLN A 50 12.34 21.45 8.77
N VAL A 51 11.27 21.93 9.38
CA VAL A 51 10.59 21.25 10.49
C VAL A 51 9.39 20.52 9.91
N ILE A 52 9.34 19.22 10.14
CA ILE A 52 8.20 18.36 9.76
C ILE A 52 7.37 18.12 11.03
N HIS A 53 6.12 18.52 10.98
CA HIS A 53 5.15 18.33 12.06
C HIS A 53 4.29 17.11 11.71
N PHE A 54 4.23 16.15 12.64
CA PHE A 54 3.37 14.98 12.52
C PHE A 54 2.04 15.23 13.22
N GLN A 55 0.96 15.02 12.50
CA GLN A 55 -0.38 14.98 13.08
C GLN A 55 -0.74 13.52 13.37
N TYR A 56 -1.04 13.22 14.62
CA TYR A 56 -1.36 11.86 15.05
C TYR A 56 -2.86 11.63 15.06
N SER A 57 -3.30 10.44 14.62
CA SER A 57 -4.70 10.02 14.59
C SER A 57 -5.17 9.44 15.92
N CYS A 58 -4.24 9.05 16.79
CA CYS A 58 -4.51 8.45 18.08
C CYS A 58 -3.32 8.65 19.04
N SER A 59 -3.50 8.33 20.31
CA SER A 59 -2.42 8.34 21.31
C SER A 59 -1.38 7.26 21.03
N TYR A 60 -0.16 7.42 21.59
CA TYR A 60 0.91 6.41 21.46
C TYR A 60 0.49 5.06 22.04
N ARG A 61 -0.21 5.06 23.18
CA ARG A 61 -0.73 3.82 23.79
C ARG A 61 -1.71 3.11 22.86
N GLU A 62 -2.65 3.85 22.36
CA GLU A 62 -3.65 3.31 21.40
C GLU A 62 -3.00 2.79 20.11
N TRP A 63 -1.97 3.49 19.61
CA TRP A 63 -1.17 3.02 18.49
C TRP A 63 -0.47 1.69 18.80
N THR A 64 0.13 1.55 19.98
CA THR A 64 0.81 0.33 20.40
C THR A 64 -0.16 -0.86 20.43
N ASP A 65 -1.35 -0.66 20.97
CA ASP A 65 -2.40 -1.67 21.01
C ASP A 65 -2.89 -2.03 19.59
N ARG A 66 -3.10 -1.04 18.73
CA ARG A 66 -3.46 -1.25 17.32
C ARG A 66 -2.39 -2.02 16.56
N LYS A 67 -1.13 -1.65 16.76
CA LYS A 67 0.01 -2.33 16.12
C LYS A 67 0.10 -3.80 16.53
N ALA A 68 -0.08 -4.12 17.80
CA ALA A 68 -0.09 -5.50 18.27
C ALA A 68 -1.20 -6.32 17.58
N LYS A 69 -2.43 -5.80 17.53
CA LYS A 69 -3.56 -6.45 16.85
C LYS A 69 -3.31 -6.66 15.36
N ILE A 70 -2.78 -5.63 14.66
CA ILE A 70 -2.44 -5.76 13.23
C ILE A 70 -1.41 -6.88 13.04
N THR A 71 -0.33 -6.88 13.84
CA THR A 71 0.74 -7.86 13.72
C THR A 71 0.23 -9.28 13.93
N GLU A 72 -0.59 -9.50 14.94
CA GLU A 72 -1.22 -10.79 15.20
C GLU A 72 -2.08 -11.25 14.02
N LYS A 73 -2.93 -10.37 13.49
CA LYS A 73 -3.82 -10.71 12.37
C LYS A 73 -3.05 -10.94 11.06
N ILE A 74 -2.00 -10.16 10.79
CA ILE A 74 -1.11 -10.40 9.65
C ILE A 74 -0.46 -11.79 9.78
N ASN A 75 0.06 -12.14 10.95
CA ASN A 75 0.69 -13.44 11.19
C ASN A 75 -0.28 -14.61 10.98
N GLU A 76 -1.56 -14.44 11.34
CA GLU A 76 -2.60 -15.42 11.05
C GLU A 76 -2.80 -15.62 9.54
N ILE A 77 -2.96 -14.52 8.80
CA ILE A 77 -3.15 -14.55 7.33
C ILE A 77 -1.92 -15.16 6.65
N VAL A 78 -0.72 -14.76 7.06
CA VAL A 78 0.56 -15.27 6.54
C VAL A 78 0.70 -16.78 6.78
N ARG A 79 0.34 -17.26 7.96
CA ARG A 79 0.37 -18.69 8.28
C ARG A 79 -0.57 -19.48 7.38
N GLN A 80 -1.80 -18.99 7.16
CA GLN A 80 -2.76 -19.62 6.24
C GLN A 80 -2.23 -19.61 4.79
N ALA A 81 -1.65 -18.50 4.34
CA ALA A 81 -1.08 -18.40 2.99
C ALA A 81 0.10 -19.36 2.77
N LYS A 82 0.96 -19.55 3.76
CA LYS A 82 2.09 -20.51 3.71
C LYS A 82 1.62 -21.96 3.56
N LEU A 83 0.44 -22.31 4.08
CA LEU A 83 -0.14 -23.66 3.90
C LEU A 83 -0.60 -23.92 2.46
N SER A 84 -0.76 -22.90 1.63
CA SER A 84 -1.19 -23.02 0.22
C SER A 84 -0.06 -23.48 -0.71
N GLY A 85 1.20 -23.55 -0.24
CA GLY A 85 2.37 -24.00 -0.99
C GLY A 85 3.62 -23.16 -0.74
N ILE A 86 4.76 -23.64 -1.23
CA ILE A 86 6.06 -22.99 -1.07
C ILE A 86 6.29 -21.85 -2.08
N GLU A 87 5.62 -21.90 -3.23
CA GLU A 87 5.79 -20.93 -4.31
C GLU A 87 5.12 -19.60 -3.95
N ASP A 88 5.80 -18.50 -4.19
CA ASP A 88 5.32 -17.16 -3.80
C ASP A 88 4.00 -16.77 -4.48
N TRP A 89 3.78 -17.20 -5.73
CA TRP A 89 2.52 -16.94 -6.41
C TRP A 89 1.32 -17.66 -5.76
N ARG A 90 1.52 -18.88 -5.21
CA ARG A 90 0.45 -19.59 -4.47
C ARG A 90 0.11 -18.88 -3.17
N LYS A 91 1.13 -18.43 -2.42
CA LYS A 91 0.95 -17.63 -1.20
C LYS A 91 0.24 -16.31 -1.51
N ALA A 92 0.68 -15.60 -2.57
CA ALA A 92 0.07 -14.36 -2.98
C ALA A 92 -1.40 -14.53 -3.40
N TYR A 93 -1.70 -15.56 -4.18
CA TYR A 93 -3.08 -15.91 -4.54
C TYR A 93 -3.95 -16.24 -3.32
N ALA A 94 -3.41 -17.00 -2.36
CA ALA A 94 -4.12 -17.33 -1.13
C ALA A 94 -4.46 -16.07 -0.31
N VAL A 95 -3.56 -15.09 -0.26
CA VAL A 95 -3.84 -13.79 0.38
C VAL A 95 -4.97 -13.05 -0.34
N VAL A 96 -4.91 -12.93 -1.66
CA VAL A 96 -5.99 -12.27 -2.43
C VAL A 96 -7.32 -12.97 -2.22
N ARG A 97 -7.34 -14.30 -2.27
CA ARG A 97 -8.55 -15.10 -2.00
C ARG A 97 -9.09 -14.87 -0.58
N TYR A 98 -8.19 -14.78 0.42
CA TYR A 98 -8.59 -14.44 1.78
C TYR A 98 -9.26 -13.06 1.81
N CYS A 99 -8.66 -12.05 1.16
CA CYS A 99 -9.23 -10.70 1.12
C CYS A 99 -10.60 -10.68 0.45
N VAL A 100 -10.75 -11.33 -0.70
CA VAL A 100 -12.04 -11.43 -1.42
C VAL A 100 -13.15 -12.06 -0.57
N ASN A 101 -12.80 -13.05 0.24
CA ASN A 101 -13.77 -13.76 1.08
C ASN A 101 -14.13 -13.02 2.37
N ASN A 102 -13.22 -12.18 2.89
CA ASN A 102 -13.37 -11.60 4.22
C ASN A 102 -13.47 -10.08 4.23
N TRP A 103 -12.99 -9.38 3.21
CA TRP A 103 -12.95 -7.92 3.22
C TRP A 103 -14.06 -7.31 2.37
N HIS A 104 -14.39 -6.05 2.69
CA HIS A 104 -15.42 -5.26 2.01
C HIS A 104 -14.82 -3.91 1.58
N TYR A 105 -15.20 -3.46 0.40
CA TYR A 105 -14.91 -2.10 -0.03
C TYR A 105 -15.95 -1.16 0.54
N GLY A 106 -15.53 -0.14 1.28
CA GLY A 106 -16.48 0.79 1.88
C GLY A 106 -15.84 1.79 2.86
N ARG A 107 -16.68 2.68 3.36
CA ARG A 107 -16.34 3.64 4.40
C ARG A 107 -16.79 3.12 5.77
N ILE A 108 -16.20 3.68 6.83
CA ILE A 108 -16.55 3.38 8.21
C ILE A 108 -17.31 4.59 8.79
N GLU A 109 -18.52 4.34 9.23
CA GLU A 109 -19.33 5.36 9.88
C GLU A 109 -18.65 5.86 11.18
N ASN A 110 -18.78 7.16 11.45
CA ASN A 110 -18.27 7.83 12.65
C ASN A 110 -16.74 7.74 12.90
N SER A 111 -15.97 7.31 11.92
CA SER A 111 -14.51 7.24 12.01
C SER A 111 -13.84 7.77 10.75
N PRO A 112 -13.95 9.09 10.50
CA PRO A 112 -13.47 9.68 9.26
C PRO A 112 -11.98 9.41 9.06
N LYS A 113 -11.63 8.98 7.84
CA LYS A 113 -10.29 8.62 7.39
C LYS A 113 -9.75 7.27 7.90
N LEU A 114 -10.43 6.54 8.77
CA LEU A 114 -9.96 5.24 9.22
C LEU A 114 -9.91 4.23 8.07
N GLU A 115 -10.88 4.28 7.16
CA GLU A 115 -10.97 3.44 5.96
C GLU A 115 -9.79 3.57 4.99
N TYR A 116 -8.99 4.64 5.13
CA TYR A 116 -7.77 4.85 4.32
C TYR A 116 -6.55 4.14 4.92
N THR A 117 -6.69 3.45 6.05
CA THR A 117 -5.58 2.81 6.77
C THR A 117 -5.55 1.30 6.58
N ALA A 118 -4.33 0.71 6.65
CA ALA A 118 -4.16 -0.73 6.69
C ALA A 118 -4.86 -1.38 7.90
N TYR A 119 -4.97 -0.65 9.03
CA TYR A 119 -5.69 -1.10 10.22
C TYR A 119 -7.15 -1.45 9.89
N SER A 120 -7.81 -0.58 9.15
CA SER A 120 -9.22 -0.77 8.80
C SER A 120 -9.44 -2.02 7.95
N ALA A 121 -8.63 -2.22 6.92
CA ALA A 121 -8.72 -3.42 6.09
C ALA A 121 -8.46 -4.70 6.91
N ILE A 122 -7.41 -4.71 7.75
CA ILE A 122 -6.94 -5.90 8.46
C ILE A 122 -7.84 -6.24 9.66
N ILE A 123 -8.29 -5.25 10.42
CA ILE A 123 -9.01 -5.47 11.68
C ILE A 123 -10.52 -5.32 11.51
N ASN A 124 -10.96 -4.28 10.78
CA ASN A 124 -12.39 -4.02 10.58
C ASN A 124 -12.93 -4.74 9.33
N ASN A 125 -12.07 -5.38 8.54
CA ASN A 125 -12.42 -6.02 7.27
C ASN A 125 -13.11 -5.08 6.27
N THR A 126 -12.97 -3.76 6.44
CA THR A 126 -13.61 -2.74 5.60
C THR A 126 -12.65 -1.60 5.38
N ALA A 127 -12.37 -1.28 4.12
CA ALA A 127 -11.54 -0.14 3.74
C ALA A 127 -11.82 0.30 2.29
N VAL A 128 -11.30 1.48 1.94
CA VAL A 128 -11.22 1.92 0.54
C VAL A 128 -9.91 1.46 -0.10
N CYS A 129 -9.73 1.71 -1.39
CA CYS A 129 -8.58 1.24 -2.19
C CYS A 129 -7.22 1.51 -1.53
N MET A 130 -7.01 2.69 -0.94
CA MET A 130 -5.78 3.02 -0.23
C MET A 130 -5.53 2.10 0.96
N GLY A 131 -6.50 1.92 1.83
CA GLY A 131 -6.37 1.06 3.02
C GLY A 131 -6.14 -0.40 2.65
N ILE A 132 -6.85 -0.92 1.64
CA ILE A 132 -6.67 -2.27 1.10
C ILE A 132 -5.24 -2.43 0.55
N SER A 133 -4.79 -1.51 -0.30
CA SER A 133 -3.46 -1.61 -0.92
C SER A 133 -2.31 -1.54 0.10
N LEU A 134 -2.43 -0.70 1.13
CA LEU A 134 -1.45 -0.63 2.22
C LEU A 134 -1.43 -1.90 3.07
N ALA A 135 -2.59 -2.50 3.31
CA ALA A 135 -2.70 -3.78 4.02
C ALA A 135 -2.05 -4.92 3.23
N ILE A 136 -2.26 -4.97 1.91
CA ILE A 136 -1.61 -5.95 1.02
C ILE A 136 -0.09 -5.81 1.07
N CYS A 137 0.47 -4.60 0.98
CA CYS A 137 1.90 -4.38 1.13
C CYS A 137 2.43 -4.90 2.47
N SER A 138 1.68 -4.70 3.56
CA SER A 138 2.08 -5.15 4.90
C SER A 138 2.09 -6.68 5.00
N ILE A 139 1.08 -7.36 4.45
CA ILE A 139 1.00 -8.83 4.45
C ILE A 139 2.08 -9.44 3.57
N PHE A 140 2.30 -8.90 2.37
CA PHE A 140 3.33 -9.41 1.45
C PHE A 140 4.73 -9.21 1.98
N LYS A 141 4.98 -8.11 2.69
CA LYS A 141 6.26 -7.89 3.41
C LYS A 141 6.54 -9.02 4.40
N GLU A 142 5.56 -9.45 5.19
CA GLU A 142 5.72 -10.56 6.15
C GLU A 142 5.84 -11.93 5.45
N LEU A 143 5.36 -12.07 4.22
CA LEU A 143 5.60 -13.24 3.38
C LEU A 143 6.96 -13.25 2.71
N GLY A 144 7.72 -12.14 2.77
CA GLY A 144 8.96 -11.95 2.03
C GLY A 144 8.76 -11.73 0.53
N ILE A 145 7.54 -11.39 0.10
CA ILE A 145 7.20 -11.12 -1.30
C ILE A 145 7.33 -9.62 -1.54
N PRO A 146 8.22 -9.17 -2.44
CA PRO A 146 8.35 -7.75 -2.75
C PRO A 146 7.03 -7.18 -3.30
N CYS A 147 6.55 -6.13 -2.67
CA CYS A 147 5.29 -5.46 -3.02
C CYS A 147 5.45 -3.95 -2.94
N ARG A 148 4.84 -3.24 -3.88
CA ARG A 148 4.81 -1.78 -3.93
C ARG A 148 3.37 -1.28 -3.90
N TYR A 149 3.15 -0.22 -3.15
CA TYR A 149 1.94 0.58 -3.21
C TYR A 149 2.01 1.49 -4.43
N ILE A 150 0.96 1.50 -5.23
CA ILE A 150 0.83 2.34 -6.42
C ILE A 150 -0.38 3.24 -6.23
N ARG A 151 -0.22 4.50 -6.62
CA ARG A 151 -1.28 5.50 -6.63
C ARG A 151 -1.37 6.14 -8.01
N GLY A 152 -2.57 6.35 -8.47
CA GLY A 152 -2.83 6.98 -9.76
C GLY A 152 -4.30 7.28 -9.92
N THR A 153 -4.77 7.26 -11.16
CA THR A 153 -6.18 7.43 -11.50
C THR A 153 -6.70 6.20 -12.23
N ARG A 154 -7.99 5.96 -12.07
CA ARG A 154 -8.75 4.96 -12.80
C ARG A 154 -10.05 5.58 -13.24
N ASN A 155 -10.29 5.62 -14.56
CA ASN A 155 -11.46 6.32 -15.15
C ASN A 155 -11.58 7.79 -14.70
N GLY A 156 -10.44 8.48 -14.51
CA GLY A 156 -10.39 9.87 -14.04
C GLY A 156 -10.54 10.04 -12.51
N GLU A 157 -10.79 8.98 -11.75
CA GLU A 157 -10.91 9.02 -10.29
C GLU A 157 -9.63 8.52 -9.62
N GLY A 158 -9.27 9.13 -8.47
CA GLY A 158 -8.12 8.70 -7.68
C GLY A 158 -8.26 7.25 -7.24
N HIS A 159 -7.24 6.42 -7.48
CA HIS A 159 -7.24 5.02 -7.16
C HIS A 159 -5.88 4.55 -6.64
N ALA A 160 -5.88 3.44 -5.87
CA ALA A 160 -4.68 2.80 -5.36
C ALA A 160 -4.75 1.28 -5.59
N TRP A 161 -3.60 0.71 -5.98
CA TRP A 161 -3.41 -0.73 -6.20
C TRP A 161 -1.99 -1.14 -5.85
N ASN A 162 -1.58 -2.34 -6.22
CA ASN A 162 -0.26 -2.85 -5.89
C ASN A 162 0.50 -3.36 -7.11
N MET A 163 1.84 -3.35 -7.01
CA MET A 163 2.72 -4.17 -7.81
C MET A 163 3.38 -5.21 -6.91
N VAL A 164 3.45 -6.44 -7.37
CA VAL A 164 4.06 -7.56 -6.66
C VAL A 164 5.10 -8.25 -7.55
N PHE A 165 6.23 -8.65 -6.97
CA PHE A 165 7.26 -9.39 -7.70
C PHE A 165 7.07 -10.90 -7.51
N LEU A 166 6.75 -11.58 -8.60
CA LEU A 166 6.49 -13.02 -8.62
C LEU A 166 7.13 -13.66 -9.85
N CYS A 167 7.62 -14.89 -9.73
CA CYS A 167 8.16 -15.65 -10.87
C CYS A 167 9.17 -14.87 -11.73
N GLY A 168 9.99 -14.01 -11.11
CA GLY A 168 11.01 -13.23 -11.80
C GLY A 168 10.52 -11.94 -12.47
N GLY A 169 9.26 -11.53 -12.26
CA GLY A 169 8.71 -10.31 -12.84
C GLY A 169 7.80 -9.53 -11.91
N TRP A 170 7.56 -8.25 -12.24
CA TRP A 170 6.60 -7.41 -11.56
C TRP A 170 5.22 -7.53 -12.19
N PHE A 171 4.18 -7.65 -11.35
CA PHE A 171 2.79 -7.77 -11.77
C PHE A 171 1.94 -6.77 -11.03
N TYR A 172 1.02 -6.11 -11.73
CA TYR A 172 -0.03 -5.34 -11.07
C TYR A 172 -1.10 -6.28 -10.51
N ILE A 173 -1.59 -5.94 -9.33
CA ILE A 173 -2.76 -6.57 -8.74
C ILE A 173 -3.68 -5.48 -8.18
N ASP A 174 -4.95 -5.58 -8.47
CA ASP A 174 -5.99 -4.71 -7.92
C ASP A 174 -6.91 -5.54 -7.02
N VAL A 175 -6.53 -5.64 -5.74
CA VAL A 175 -7.30 -6.40 -4.76
C VAL A 175 -8.64 -5.73 -4.44
N THR A 176 -8.73 -4.41 -4.61
CA THR A 176 -10.00 -3.68 -4.45
C THR A 176 -11.03 -4.17 -5.46
N ASP A 177 -10.66 -4.26 -6.73
CA ASP A 177 -11.55 -4.76 -7.77
C ASP A 177 -11.89 -6.25 -7.59
N ALA A 178 -10.91 -7.05 -7.19
CA ALA A 178 -11.15 -8.46 -6.86
C ALA A 178 -12.21 -8.61 -5.76
N ILE A 179 -12.14 -7.78 -4.70
CA ILE A 179 -13.13 -7.75 -3.61
C ILE A 179 -14.50 -7.32 -4.14
N CYS A 180 -14.58 -6.23 -4.92
CA CYS A 180 -15.85 -5.71 -5.43
C CYS A 180 -16.55 -6.72 -6.34
N ARG A 181 -15.80 -7.49 -7.12
CA ARG A 181 -16.34 -8.50 -8.05
C ARG A 181 -16.50 -9.88 -7.44
N LYS A 182 -16.02 -10.08 -6.21
CA LYS A 182 -15.99 -11.40 -5.56
C LYS A 182 -15.23 -12.46 -6.36
N ASP A 183 -14.21 -12.02 -7.11
CA ASP A 183 -13.37 -12.88 -7.94
C ASP A 183 -11.89 -12.64 -7.61
N PRO A 184 -11.19 -13.61 -6.99
CA PRO A 184 -9.79 -13.45 -6.61
C PRO A 184 -8.82 -13.45 -7.82
N LEU A 185 -9.29 -13.79 -9.01
CA LEU A 185 -8.51 -13.74 -10.24
C LEU A 185 -8.69 -12.43 -11.01
N TYR A 186 -9.68 -11.63 -10.63
CA TYR A 186 -9.96 -10.38 -11.31
C TYR A 186 -8.83 -9.37 -11.11
N HIS A 187 -8.36 -8.79 -12.20
CA HIS A 187 -7.18 -7.90 -12.26
C HIS A 187 -5.86 -8.49 -11.70
N TRP A 188 -5.81 -9.80 -11.54
CA TRP A 188 -4.59 -10.49 -11.17
C TRP A 188 -3.67 -10.65 -12.37
N GLY A 189 -2.46 -10.07 -12.29
CA GLY A 189 -1.48 -10.17 -13.36
C GLY A 189 -1.82 -9.43 -14.66
N MET A 190 -2.89 -8.68 -14.71
CA MET A 190 -3.43 -8.05 -15.93
C MET A 190 -2.71 -6.75 -16.33
N VAL A 191 -1.41 -6.73 -16.28
CA VAL A 191 -0.61 -5.58 -16.74
C VAL A 191 -0.68 -5.36 -18.23
N HIS A 192 -0.97 -6.39 -19.02
CA HIS A 192 -1.21 -6.23 -20.44
C HIS A 192 -2.42 -5.39 -20.77
N LEU A 193 -3.33 -5.28 -19.81
CA LEU A 193 -4.58 -4.57 -19.93
C LEU A 193 -4.58 -3.27 -19.14
N LEU A 194 -3.41 -2.78 -18.73
CA LEU A 194 -3.31 -1.36 -18.47
C LEU A 194 -3.53 -0.68 -19.81
N ASP A 195 -4.77 -0.67 -20.15
CA ASP A 195 -5.27 0.39 -21.00
C ASP A 195 -4.84 1.67 -20.28
N ARG A 196 -3.81 2.32 -20.81
CA ARG A 196 -3.29 3.57 -20.27
C ARG A 196 -4.40 4.62 -20.16
N SER A 197 -5.51 4.41 -20.84
CA SER A 197 -6.73 5.19 -20.71
C SER A 197 -7.47 4.97 -19.39
N ILE A 198 -7.23 3.86 -18.69
CA ILE A 198 -7.93 3.49 -17.45
C ILE A 198 -7.08 3.78 -16.23
N PHE A 199 -5.75 3.50 -16.28
CA PHE A 199 -4.83 3.69 -15.18
C PHE A 199 -3.71 4.65 -15.56
N GLU A 200 -3.62 5.77 -14.87
CA GLU A 200 -2.47 6.65 -14.87
C GLU A 200 -1.72 6.45 -13.56
N SER A 201 -0.48 5.98 -13.63
CA SER A 201 0.38 5.85 -12.47
C SER A 201 1.22 7.10 -12.28
N SER A 202 1.26 7.61 -11.06
CA SER A 202 2.17 8.69 -10.66
C SER A 202 3.61 8.22 -10.45
N SER A 203 3.86 6.90 -10.51
CA SER A 203 5.15 6.26 -10.34
C SER A 203 5.66 5.73 -11.67
N GLU A 204 7.00 5.60 -11.82
CA GLU A 204 7.58 4.93 -12.99
C GLU A 204 6.96 3.55 -13.18
N VAL A 205 6.39 3.33 -14.35
CA VAL A 205 5.83 2.03 -14.75
C VAL A 205 7.01 1.11 -15.04
N LEU A 206 7.26 0.17 -14.14
CA LEU A 206 8.21 -0.90 -14.42
C LEU A 206 7.58 -1.83 -15.46
N SER A 207 8.35 -2.19 -16.49
CA SER A 207 7.92 -3.17 -17.49
C SER A 207 7.60 -4.49 -16.79
N CYS A 208 6.45 -5.05 -17.06
CA CYS A 208 6.01 -6.31 -16.48
C CYS A 208 5.92 -7.36 -17.58
N ASN A 209 6.67 -8.44 -17.42
CA ASN A 209 6.66 -9.59 -18.32
C ASN A 209 5.67 -10.65 -17.80
N CYS A 210 4.36 -10.40 -17.94
CA CYS A 210 3.36 -11.42 -17.68
C CYS A 210 3.30 -12.40 -18.85
N THR A 211 3.56 -13.67 -18.60
CA THR A 211 3.23 -14.71 -19.57
C THR A 211 1.84 -15.27 -19.27
N PRO A 212 1.04 -15.58 -20.31
CA PRO A 212 -0.25 -16.27 -20.13
C PRO A 212 -0.13 -17.59 -19.36
N GLU A 213 1.04 -18.20 -19.36
CA GLU A 213 1.36 -19.43 -18.62
C GLU A 213 1.30 -19.27 -17.10
N PHE A 214 1.65 -18.08 -16.58
CA PHE A 214 1.54 -17.77 -15.15
C PHE A 214 0.06 -17.79 -14.69
N ILE A 215 -0.83 -17.18 -15.45
CA ILE A 215 -2.28 -17.17 -15.15
C ILE A 215 -2.83 -18.61 -15.17
N ARG A 216 -2.42 -19.44 -16.14
CA ARG A 216 -2.84 -20.85 -16.19
C ARG A 216 -2.39 -21.64 -14.95
N LYS A 217 -1.20 -21.38 -14.42
CA LYS A 217 -0.71 -22.00 -13.18
C LYS A 217 -1.47 -21.58 -11.93
N MET A 218 -2.18 -20.45 -11.98
CA MET A 218 -3.02 -19.99 -10.86
C MET A 218 -4.42 -20.59 -10.88
N THR A 219 -4.87 -21.12 -12.01
CA THR A 219 -6.21 -21.67 -12.21
C THR A 219 -6.27 -23.21 -12.13
N CYS A 220 -5.13 -23.87 -12.10
CA CYS A 220 -4.97 -25.32 -11.85
C CYS A 220 -4.59 -25.58 -10.39
#